data_618c1326369cd898dc3569f9803a2f26
#
_entry.id   618c1326369cd898dc3569f9803a2f26
#
_cell.length_a   1.000
_cell.length_b   1.000
_cell.length_c   1.000
_cell.angle_alpha   90.00
_cell.angle_beta   90.00
_cell.angle_gamma   90.00
#
_symmetry.space_group_name_H-M   'P 1'
#
loop_
_entity.id
_entity.type
_entity.pdbx_description
1 polymer ?
#
loop_
_entity_poly.entity_id
_entity_poly.type
_entity_poly.pdbx_seq_one_letter_code
_entity_poly.pdbx_strand_id
1 'polypeptide(L)'
;MAINISKQISSMKSVIITSFMNDPNIVSVIDNANVEDPQDLEYENIFPTWRIDTAELEKRTVISVKISTTSSKKSDVVQRFFVDVLIFTSQELQKVPRTSVARGCTRIDYLAQRVEDILNRSTEIGLGEAHLITNEEDSIDSRHPARMMRFEVLGFSSNYVYL
;
A
#
# COMPACT_ATOMS: atom_id res chain seq x y z
N MET A 1 -25.93 9.46 13.60
CA MET A 1 -25.09 8.27 13.97
C MET A 1 -23.63 8.69 13.87
N ALA A 2 -22.84 8.47 14.91
CA ALA A 2 -21.41 8.82 14.90
C ALA A 2 -20.64 7.96 13.90
N ILE A 3 -19.67 8.55 13.21
CA ILE A 3 -18.85 7.82 12.24
C ILE A 3 -17.80 6.96 12.98
N ASN A 4 -17.70 5.72 12.59
CA ASN A 4 -16.73 4.77 13.13
C ASN A 4 -15.40 4.84 12.32
N ILE A 5 -14.35 5.36 12.94
CA ILE A 5 -13.03 5.50 12.33
C ILE A 5 -12.45 4.15 11.90
N SER A 6 -12.57 3.13 12.74
CA SER A 6 -12.06 1.78 12.42
C SER A 6 -12.75 1.19 11.19
N LYS A 7 -14.04 1.48 11.02
CA LYS A 7 -14.79 1.06 9.84
C LYS A 7 -14.32 1.81 8.57
N GLN A 8 -14.00 3.09 8.68
CA GLN A 8 -13.41 3.84 7.57
C GLN A 8 -12.03 3.27 7.19
N ILE A 9 -11.18 3.00 8.17
CA ILE A 9 -9.86 2.40 7.94
C ILE A 9 -10.01 1.06 7.21
N SER A 10 -10.92 0.21 7.65
CA SER A 10 -11.18 -1.09 7.00
C SER A 10 -11.67 -0.92 5.56
N SER A 11 -12.54 0.04 5.32
CA SER A 11 -13.05 0.35 3.97
C SER A 11 -11.92 0.86 3.06
N MET A 12 -11.09 1.79 3.54
CA MET A 12 -9.94 2.30 2.79
C MET A 12 -8.96 1.18 2.44
N LYS A 13 -8.66 0.29 3.39
CA LYS A 13 -7.80 -0.88 3.15
C LYS A 13 -8.37 -1.79 2.06
N SER A 14 -9.66 -2.08 2.13
CA SER A 14 -10.33 -2.94 1.15
C SER A 14 -10.18 -2.38 -0.27
N VAL A 15 -10.43 -1.08 -0.46
CA VAL A 15 -10.26 -0.42 -1.77
C VAL A 15 -8.81 -0.52 -2.26
N ILE A 16 -7.84 -0.21 -1.40
CA ILE A 16 -6.41 -0.21 -1.76
C ILE A 16 -5.94 -1.62 -2.14
N ILE A 17 -6.21 -2.61 -1.29
CA ILE A 17 -5.78 -4.00 -1.51
C ILE A 17 -6.42 -4.56 -2.79
N THR A 18 -7.72 -4.33 -2.98
CA THR A 18 -8.42 -4.76 -4.20
C THR A 18 -7.82 -4.10 -5.44
N SER A 19 -7.47 -2.83 -5.39
CA SER A 19 -6.85 -2.13 -6.51
C SER A 19 -5.49 -2.73 -6.87
N PHE A 20 -4.69 -3.12 -5.88
CA PHE A 20 -3.39 -3.76 -6.13
C PHE A 20 -3.54 -5.17 -6.72
N MET A 21 -4.47 -5.98 -6.21
CA MET A 21 -4.74 -7.32 -6.74
C MET A 21 -5.32 -7.29 -8.16
N ASN A 22 -6.05 -6.24 -8.51
CA ASN A 22 -6.63 -6.07 -9.84
C ASN A 22 -5.68 -5.43 -10.85
N ASP A 23 -4.52 -4.94 -10.44
CA ASP A 23 -3.51 -4.39 -11.35
C ASP A 23 -2.64 -5.52 -11.94
N PRO A 24 -2.76 -5.82 -13.24
CA PRO A 24 -2.02 -6.92 -13.87
C PRO A 24 -0.51 -6.68 -13.87
N ASN A 25 -0.07 -5.43 -13.76
CA ASN A 25 1.34 -5.10 -13.69
C ASN A 25 1.92 -5.41 -12.31
N ILE A 26 1.19 -5.09 -11.23
CA ILE A 26 1.58 -5.49 -9.87
C ILE A 26 1.63 -7.00 -9.76
N VAL A 27 0.57 -7.69 -10.17
CA VAL A 27 0.47 -9.16 -10.11
C VAL A 27 1.63 -9.82 -10.86
N SER A 28 1.92 -9.39 -12.09
CA SER A 28 2.99 -9.97 -12.91
C SER A 28 4.39 -9.73 -12.36
N VAL A 29 4.60 -8.63 -11.63
CA VAL A 29 5.91 -8.28 -11.05
C VAL A 29 6.12 -8.92 -9.69
N ILE A 30 5.07 -9.14 -8.92
CA ILE A 30 5.14 -9.98 -7.71
C ILE A 30 5.60 -11.39 -8.08
N ASP A 31 5.12 -11.93 -9.20
CA ASP A 31 5.58 -13.18 -9.81
C ASP A 31 5.60 -14.35 -8.80
N ASN A 32 4.47 -14.58 -8.14
CA ASN A 32 4.31 -15.71 -7.24
C ASN A 32 3.73 -16.92 -8.01
N ALA A 33 4.60 -17.85 -8.33
CA ALA A 33 4.24 -19.06 -9.09
C ALA A 33 3.24 -20.00 -8.36
N ASN A 34 3.04 -19.82 -7.06
CA ASN A 34 2.10 -20.63 -6.26
C ASN A 34 0.69 -20.02 -6.21
N VAL A 35 0.48 -18.85 -6.81
CA VAL A 35 -0.79 -18.14 -6.83
C VAL A 35 -1.35 -18.15 -8.25
N GLU A 36 -2.50 -18.79 -8.43
CA GLU A 36 -3.20 -18.86 -9.72
C GLU A 36 -4.20 -17.69 -9.86
N ASP A 37 -4.96 -17.40 -8.81
CA ASP A 37 -5.88 -16.28 -8.76
C ASP A 37 -5.21 -15.07 -8.10
N PRO A 38 -5.21 -13.87 -8.73
CA PRO A 38 -4.69 -12.64 -8.11
C PRO A 38 -5.27 -12.33 -6.72
N GLN A 39 -6.48 -12.78 -6.42
CA GLN A 39 -7.10 -12.59 -5.10
C GLN A 39 -6.38 -13.39 -3.99
N ASP A 40 -5.70 -14.47 -4.34
CA ASP A 40 -4.90 -15.26 -3.40
C ASP A 40 -3.58 -14.61 -3.02
N LEU A 41 -3.22 -13.47 -3.63
CA LEU A 41 -2.07 -12.65 -3.20
C LEU A 41 -2.31 -11.98 -1.85
N GLU A 42 -3.57 -11.81 -1.41
CA GLU A 42 -3.88 -11.29 -0.09
C GLU A 42 -3.37 -12.26 1.00
N TYR A 43 -2.61 -11.73 1.96
CA TYR A 43 -1.88 -12.48 2.99
C TYR A 43 -0.73 -13.39 2.50
N GLU A 44 -0.47 -13.44 1.21
CA GLU A 44 0.72 -14.11 0.63
C GLU A 44 1.81 -13.11 0.23
N ASN A 45 1.43 -12.07 -0.50
CA ASN A 45 2.34 -11.04 -1.00
C ASN A 45 1.83 -9.63 -0.73
N ILE A 46 0.51 -9.45 -0.59
CA ILE A 46 -0.14 -8.17 -0.33
C ILE A 46 -0.84 -8.26 1.03
N PHE A 47 -0.35 -7.47 1.98
CA PHE A 47 -0.81 -7.53 3.37
C PHE A 47 -1.57 -6.26 3.75
N PRO A 48 -2.82 -6.38 4.25
CA PRO A 48 -3.59 -5.25 4.80
C PRO A 48 -3.11 -4.83 6.20
N THR A 49 -1.97 -5.34 6.62
CA THR A 49 -1.31 -5.04 7.89
C THR A 49 0.18 -4.84 7.69
N TRP A 50 0.85 -4.22 8.66
CA TRP A 50 2.29 -4.09 8.63
C TRP A 50 2.97 -5.45 8.83
N ARG A 51 3.60 -5.95 7.78
CA ARG A 51 4.32 -7.24 7.82
C ARG A 51 5.80 -6.99 7.55
N ILE A 52 6.66 -7.37 8.52
CA ILE A 52 8.11 -7.16 8.45
C ILE A 52 8.88 -8.46 8.79
N ASP A 53 8.19 -9.57 8.98
CA ASP A 53 8.86 -10.84 9.26
C ASP A 53 9.54 -11.39 8.00
N THR A 54 10.82 -11.05 7.87
CA THR A 54 11.64 -11.41 6.71
C THR A 54 12.05 -12.88 6.70
N ALA A 55 12.03 -13.56 7.85
CA ALA A 55 12.39 -14.97 7.93
C ALA A 55 11.36 -15.87 7.24
N GLU A 56 10.05 -15.56 7.41
CA GLU A 56 8.98 -16.27 6.71
C GLU A 56 8.80 -15.83 5.25
N LEU A 57 9.28 -14.61 4.91
CA LEU A 57 9.08 -13.99 3.60
C LEU A 57 10.33 -14.07 2.73
N GLU A 58 11.30 -14.87 3.11
CA GLU A 58 12.50 -15.14 2.31
C GLU A 58 12.10 -15.56 0.90
N LYS A 59 12.69 -14.90 -0.12
CA LYS A 59 12.40 -15.08 -1.54
C LYS A 59 10.97 -14.67 -2.00
N ARG A 60 10.37 -13.74 -1.33
CA ARG A 60 9.10 -13.12 -1.76
C ARG A 60 9.25 -11.63 -2.01
N THR A 61 8.38 -11.12 -2.86
CA THR A 61 8.12 -9.69 -3.00
C THR A 61 6.84 -9.37 -2.24
N VAL A 62 6.87 -8.34 -1.40
CA VAL A 62 5.79 -8.02 -0.47
C VAL A 62 5.40 -6.56 -0.58
N ILE A 63 4.09 -6.31 -0.54
CA ILE A 63 3.48 -5.00 -0.36
C ILE A 63 2.66 -5.04 0.93
N SER A 64 3.00 -4.21 1.89
CA SER A 64 2.26 -4.07 3.16
C SER A 64 1.61 -2.71 3.25
N VAL A 65 0.35 -2.66 3.68
CA VAL A 65 -0.42 -1.44 3.82
C VAL A 65 -0.80 -1.22 5.29
N LYS A 66 -0.48 -0.03 5.79
CA LYS A 66 -0.88 0.42 7.12
C LYS A 66 -1.63 1.73 6.98
N ILE A 67 -2.75 1.86 7.67
CA ILE A 67 -3.49 3.12 7.75
C ILE A 67 -3.50 3.60 9.20
N SER A 68 -3.15 4.86 9.37
CA SER A 68 -3.17 5.55 10.65
C SER A 68 -3.90 6.87 10.54
N THR A 69 -4.32 7.41 11.67
CA THR A 69 -4.93 8.72 11.75
C THR A 69 -4.53 9.41 13.03
N THR A 70 -4.55 10.73 13.04
CA THR A 70 -4.39 11.55 14.23
C THR A 70 -5.76 11.89 14.81
N SER A 71 -5.82 12.15 16.12
CA SER A 71 -7.05 12.62 16.74
C SER A 71 -7.44 13.99 16.18
N SER A 72 -8.70 14.12 15.77
CA SER A 72 -9.28 15.40 15.36
C SER A 72 -9.73 16.22 16.57
N LYS A 73 -9.78 17.55 16.43
CA LYS A 73 -10.42 18.41 17.42
C LYS A 73 -11.94 18.14 17.42
N LYS A 74 -12.62 18.42 18.54
CA LYS A 74 -14.07 18.20 18.67
C LYS A 74 -14.92 18.90 17.59
N SER A 75 -14.42 19.96 16.99
CA SER A 75 -15.10 20.75 15.96
C SER A 75 -14.81 20.28 14.53
N ASP A 76 -13.87 19.36 14.35
CA ASP A 76 -13.46 18.97 13.01
C ASP A 76 -14.48 17.98 12.42
N VAL A 77 -14.95 18.27 11.22
CA VAL A 77 -15.79 17.38 10.41
C VAL A 77 -14.93 16.41 9.61
N VAL A 78 -13.73 16.85 9.23
CA VAL A 78 -12.80 16.11 8.40
C VAL A 78 -11.56 15.72 9.21
N GLN A 79 -11.07 14.54 8.98
CA GLN A 79 -9.90 13.98 9.62
C GLN A 79 -8.89 13.53 8.57
N ARG A 80 -7.60 13.68 8.88
CA ARG A 80 -6.51 13.17 8.03
C ARG A 80 -6.21 11.72 8.36
N PHE A 81 -6.10 10.93 7.31
CA PHE A 81 -5.59 9.57 7.37
C PHE A 81 -4.29 9.49 6.59
N PHE A 82 -3.37 8.69 7.07
CA PHE A 82 -2.11 8.38 6.40
C PHE A 82 -2.11 6.93 5.98
N VAL A 83 -1.89 6.72 4.70
CA VAL A 83 -1.71 5.40 4.10
C VAL A 83 -0.22 5.20 3.91
N ASP A 84 0.38 4.31 4.69
CA ASP A 84 1.76 3.90 4.55
C ASP A 84 1.81 2.60 3.76
N VAL A 85 2.56 2.60 2.67
CA VAL A 85 2.81 1.44 1.83
C VAL A 85 4.30 1.10 1.92
N LEU A 86 4.60 -0.10 2.43
CA LEU A 86 5.94 -0.66 2.46
C LEU A 86 6.05 -1.73 1.38
N ILE A 87 6.99 -1.55 0.47
CA ILE A 87 7.32 -2.51 -0.58
C ILE A 87 8.70 -3.04 -0.29
N PHE A 88 8.86 -4.34 -0.19
CA PHE A 88 10.19 -4.95 -0.07
C PHE A 88 10.29 -6.27 -0.82
N THR A 89 11.50 -6.67 -1.12
CA THR A 89 11.81 -7.94 -1.78
C THR A 89 13.12 -8.48 -1.26
N SER A 90 13.36 -9.77 -1.43
CA SER A 90 14.69 -10.30 -1.17
C SER A 90 15.69 -9.78 -2.22
N GLN A 91 16.96 -9.67 -1.83
CA GLN A 91 18.02 -9.18 -2.72
C GLN A 91 18.14 -10.00 -4.01
N GLU A 92 17.82 -11.28 -3.95
CA GLU A 92 17.84 -12.19 -5.11
C GLU A 92 16.74 -11.89 -6.14
N LEU A 93 15.62 -11.25 -5.71
CA LEU A 93 14.46 -10.94 -6.53
C LEU A 93 14.39 -9.49 -7.01
N GLN A 94 15.47 -8.73 -6.94
CA GLN A 94 15.47 -7.32 -7.34
C GLN A 94 15.21 -7.08 -8.83
N LYS A 95 15.52 -8.07 -9.67
CA LYS A 95 15.30 -7.94 -11.11
C LYS A 95 13.81 -7.97 -11.43
N VAL A 96 13.38 -6.99 -12.23
CA VAL A 96 12.00 -6.96 -12.74
C VAL A 96 11.82 -8.12 -13.75
N PRO A 97 10.79 -8.97 -13.59
CA PRO A 97 10.52 -10.07 -14.52
C PRO A 97 9.89 -9.57 -15.84
N ARG A 98 10.46 -8.54 -16.43
CA ARG A 98 10.01 -7.90 -17.69
C ARG A 98 11.20 -7.44 -18.50
N THR A 99 11.03 -7.45 -19.82
CA THR A 99 12.09 -7.05 -20.77
C THR A 99 12.15 -5.56 -21.07
N SER A 100 11.09 -4.79 -20.78
CA SER A 100 10.94 -3.37 -21.15
C SER A 100 10.86 -2.44 -19.93
N VAL A 101 11.88 -2.46 -19.10
CA VAL A 101 12.03 -1.49 -18.00
C VAL A 101 13.26 -0.64 -18.22
N ALA A 102 13.26 0.58 -17.66
CA ALA A 102 14.41 1.46 -17.71
C ALA A 102 15.62 0.81 -17.02
N ARG A 103 16.82 1.08 -17.54
CA ARG A 103 18.07 0.61 -16.94
C ARG A 103 18.19 1.14 -15.51
N GLY A 104 18.50 0.26 -14.55
CA GLY A 104 18.60 0.59 -13.14
C GLY A 104 17.28 0.51 -12.36
N CYS A 105 16.14 0.30 -13.02
CA CYS A 105 14.87 0.09 -12.36
C CYS A 105 14.83 -1.29 -11.68
N THR A 106 14.71 -1.31 -10.36
CA THR A 106 14.55 -2.53 -9.58
C THR A 106 13.07 -2.94 -9.51
N ARG A 107 12.82 -4.16 -9.01
CA ARG A 107 11.45 -4.66 -8.80
C ARG A 107 10.66 -3.75 -7.85
N ILE A 108 11.27 -3.30 -6.76
CA ILE A 108 10.60 -2.40 -5.81
C ILE A 108 10.36 -1.01 -6.42
N ASP A 109 11.26 -0.49 -7.27
CA ASP A 109 11.03 0.79 -7.96
C ASP A 109 9.85 0.70 -8.92
N TYR A 110 9.76 -0.39 -9.67
CA TYR A 110 8.63 -0.60 -10.58
C TYR A 110 7.31 -0.71 -9.83
N LEU A 111 7.27 -1.49 -8.74
CA LEU A 111 6.07 -1.61 -7.92
C LEU A 111 5.69 -0.28 -7.27
N ALA A 112 6.67 0.51 -6.81
CA ALA A 112 6.41 1.84 -6.26
C ALA A 112 5.80 2.78 -7.30
N GLN A 113 6.28 2.76 -8.54
CA GLN A 113 5.66 3.53 -9.64
C GLN A 113 4.20 3.11 -9.83
N ARG A 114 3.90 1.81 -9.83
CA ARG A 114 2.53 1.31 -9.99
C ARG A 114 1.64 1.70 -8.81
N VAL A 115 2.14 1.58 -7.59
CA VAL A 115 1.44 2.02 -6.38
C VAL A 115 1.13 3.52 -6.44
N GLU A 116 2.09 4.33 -6.85
CA GLU A 116 1.89 5.77 -7.03
C GLU A 116 0.83 6.06 -8.09
N ASP A 117 0.89 5.41 -9.25
CA ASP A 117 -0.11 5.57 -10.31
C ASP A 117 -1.54 5.24 -9.85
N ILE A 118 -1.69 4.25 -8.96
CA ILE A 118 -3.00 3.83 -8.45
C ILE A 118 -3.51 4.77 -7.35
N LEU A 119 -2.64 5.15 -6.42
CA LEU A 119 -3.07 5.86 -5.21
C LEU A 119 -3.01 7.38 -5.33
N ASN A 120 -1.97 7.93 -5.97
CA ASN A 120 -1.80 9.38 -6.06
C ASN A 120 -2.90 9.99 -6.93
N ARG A 121 -3.62 10.97 -6.39
CA ARG A 121 -4.82 11.59 -6.96
C ARG A 121 -6.06 10.70 -7.06
N SER A 122 -6.04 9.49 -6.48
CA SER A 122 -7.22 8.66 -6.37
C SER A 122 -8.29 9.33 -5.50
N THR A 123 -9.53 9.31 -5.94
CA THR A 123 -10.71 9.78 -5.21
C THR A 123 -11.55 8.65 -4.62
N GLU A 124 -11.11 7.40 -4.79
CA GLU A 124 -11.87 6.22 -4.38
C GLU A 124 -11.59 5.82 -2.92
N ILE A 125 -10.48 6.32 -2.34
CA ILE A 125 -10.01 5.88 -1.02
C ILE A 125 -10.72 6.64 0.10
N GLY A 126 -11.00 7.94 -0.10
CA GLY A 126 -11.57 8.78 0.95
C GLY A 126 -12.30 10.00 0.39
N LEU A 127 -12.27 11.10 1.11
CA LEU A 127 -12.87 12.38 0.71
C LEU A 127 -11.87 13.20 -0.13
N GLY A 128 -12.13 13.31 -1.42
CA GLY A 128 -11.24 14.01 -2.35
C GLY A 128 -10.04 13.16 -2.77
N GLU A 129 -9.02 13.82 -3.28
CA GLU A 129 -7.83 13.16 -3.82
C GLU A 129 -6.87 12.71 -2.72
N ALA A 130 -6.29 11.52 -2.88
CA ALA A 130 -5.12 11.10 -2.11
C ALA A 130 -3.86 11.79 -2.64
N HIS A 131 -2.95 12.18 -1.76
CA HIS A 131 -1.72 12.87 -2.12
C HIS A 131 -0.48 12.16 -1.59
N LEU A 132 0.47 11.88 -2.48
CA LEU A 132 1.78 11.36 -2.10
C LEU A 132 2.52 12.40 -1.25
N ILE A 133 2.96 12.02 -0.06
CA ILE A 133 3.71 12.86 0.88
C ILE A 133 5.21 12.52 0.86
N THR A 134 5.54 11.23 0.95
CA THR A 134 6.93 10.74 0.89
C THR A 134 7.01 9.49 0.02
N ASN A 135 8.18 9.32 -0.60
CA ASN A 135 8.55 8.14 -1.36
C ASN A 135 10.06 7.95 -1.20
N GLU A 136 10.46 7.06 -0.31
CA GLU A 136 11.85 6.94 0.15
C GLU A 136 12.36 5.52 -0.02
N GLU A 137 13.61 5.39 -0.46
CA GLU A 137 14.33 4.13 -0.42
C GLU A 137 14.68 3.80 1.03
N ASP A 138 14.55 2.52 1.38
CA ASP A 138 14.83 2.00 2.71
C ASP A 138 15.35 0.56 2.61
N SER A 139 15.63 -0.04 3.75
CA SER A 139 15.94 -1.47 3.86
C SER A 139 15.38 -2.01 5.16
N ILE A 140 14.76 -3.18 5.09
CA ILE A 140 14.33 -3.89 6.31
C ILE A 140 15.55 -4.44 7.05
N ASP A 141 16.45 -5.07 6.29
CA ASP A 141 17.74 -5.57 6.73
C ASP A 141 18.72 -5.60 5.54
N SER A 142 19.92 -6.14 5.74
CA SER A 142 20.97 -6.20 4.71
C SER A 142 20.58 -7.03 3.47
N ARG A 143 19.53 -7.85 3.53
CA ARG A 143 19.08 -8.75 2.45
C ARG A 143 17.75 -8.35 1.83
N HIS A 144 17.05 -7.38 2.43
CA HIS A 144 15.71 -6.96 2.00
C HIS A 144 15.69 -5.45 1.75
N PRO A 145 16.07 -5.00 0.53
CA PRO A 145 15.83 -3.63 0.11
C PRO A 145 14.33 -3.34 0.12
N ALA A 146 13.99 -2.11 0.45
CA ALA A 146 12.62 -1.68 0.63
C ALA A 146 12.38 -0.28 0.06
N ARG A 147 11.12 0.08 -0.09
CA ARG A 147 10.66 1.43 -0.35
C ARG A 147 9.46 1.73 0.51
N MET A 148 9.49 2.89 1.16
CA MET A 148 8.42 3.40 2.00
C MET A 148 7.71 4.54 1.29
N MET A 149 6.40 4.45 1.16
CA MET A 149 5.58 5.50 0.57
C MET A 149 4.49 5.91 1.57
N ARG A 150 4.25 7.21 1.69
CA ARG A 150 3.15 7.74 2.50
C ARG A 150 2.25 8.61 1.67
N PHE A 151 0.95 8.35 1.76
CA PHE A 151 -0.10 9.16 1.16
C PHE A 151 -0.98 9.78 2.26
N GLU A 152 -1.43 11.00 2.05
CA GLU A 152 -2.45 11.65 2.87
C GLU A 152 -3.80 11.51 2.19
N VAL A 153 -4.81 11.10 2.97
CA VAL A 153 -6.20 10.96 2.53
C VAL A 153 -7.09 11.62 3.57
N LEU A 154 -8.10 12.32 3.14
CA LEU A 154 -9.11 12.88 4.04
C LEU A 154 -10.24 11.87 4.28
N GLY A 155 -10.82 11.90 5.45
CA GLY A 155 -12.01 11.14 5.80
C GLY A 155 -12.88 11.90 6.78
N PHE A 156 -13.99 11.33 7.19
CA PHE A 156 -14.84 11.95 8.19
C PHE A 156 -14.28 11.78 9.60
N SER A 157 -14.36 12.82 10.40
CA SER A 157 -14.06 12.78 11.82
C SER A 157 -15.08 11.93 12.59
N SER A 158 -14.63 11.28 13.67
CA SER A 158 -15.55 10.61 14.61
C SER A 158 -16.55 11.55 15.28
N ASN A 159 -16.28 12.86 15.24
CA ASN A 159 -17.17 13.88 15.78
C ASN A 159 -18.30 14.26 14.82
N TYR A 160 -18.23 13.81 13.56
CA TYR A 160 -19.28 14.06 12.59
C TYR A 160 -20.51 13.20 12.92
N VAL A 161 -21.64 13.85 13.09
CA VAL A 161 -22.93 13.20 13.33
C VAL A 161 -23.84 13.52 12.16
N TYR A 162 -24.33 12.51 11.47
CA TYR A 162 -25.40 12.69 10.50
C TYR A 162 -26.67 13.13 11.25
N LEU A 163 -27.20 14.30 10.91
CA LEU A 163 -28.50 14.77 11.35
C LEU A 163 -29.61 14.08 10.58
#